data_03a269570b0396ff8b43bcd693226d84
#
_entry.id   03a269570b0396ff8b43bcd693226d84
#
_cell.length_a   1.000
_cell.length_b   1.000
_cell.length_c   1.000
_cell.angle_alpha   90.00
_cell.angle_beta   90.00
_cell.angle_gamma   90.00
#
_symmetry.space_group_name_H-M   'P 1'
#
loop_
_entity.id
_entity.type
_entity.pdbx_description
1 polymer ?
#
loop_
_entity_poly.entity_id
_entity_poly.type
_entity_poly.pdbx_seq_one_letter_code
_entity_poly.pdbx_strand_id
1 'polypeptide(L)'
;MSVTFRNVHKTLRRKDKKTLVFEAASVEFLSDRVSGILAAPGAGKTTAAQLTTGKLRPDIGRVTRSSLTSFPVGGGGVFNGLLTGRENLAFLCRVFGFDPKPIVRFVLDFTELGMTIDKPFKTYNRDERTKMMFASCYAIPFDTYVVDESLIGGRGSFRDMCEELVLDRMKTAGFIMFSSSPRVLKRYCNQHFVIDKLGLHEVESVDVAAALIGEKQLRDGDGSTEAVADGGDA
;
A
#
# COMPACT_ATOMS: atom_id res chain seq x y z
N MET A 1 -5.47 9.70 -16.53
CA MET A 1 -6.04 9.60 -15.17
C MET A 1 -4.93 9.75 -14.16
N SER A 2 -5.19 10.31 -12.96
CA SER A 2 -4.13 10.61 -11.98
C SER A 2 -4.67 10.72 -10.57
N VAL A 3 -3.74 10.67 -9.59
CA VAL A 3 -3.95 11.14 -8.22
C VAL A 3 -3.10 12.38 -8.02
N THR A 4 -3.75 13.51 -7.71
CA THR A 4 -3.08 14.82 -7.64
C THR A 4 -3.22 15.42 -6.26
N PHE A 5 -2.10 15.77 -5.65
CA PHE A 5 -2.00 16.58 -4.43
C PHE A 5 -1.84 18.04 -4.84
N ARG A 6 -2.63 18.94 -4.25
CA ARG A 6 -2.54 20.39 -4.48
C ARG A 6 -2.49 21.13 -3.16
N ASN A 7 -1.33 21.70 -2.85
CA ASN A 7 -1.05 22.47 -1.63
C ASN A 7 -1.49 21.74 -0.36
N VAL A 8 -1.11 20.46 -0.24
CA VAL A 8 -1.55 19.59 0.85
C VAL A 8 -0.74 19.85 2.11
N HIS A 9 -1.45 20.23 3.18
CA HIS A 9 -0.91 20.30 4.54
C HIS A 9 -1.54 19.21 5.38
N LYS A 10 -0.76 18.55 6.21
CA LYS A 10 -1.26 17.51 7.12
C LYS A 10 -0.53 17.49 8.45
N THR A 11 -1.29 17.63 9.53
CA THR A 11 -0.83 17.46 10.91
C THR A 11 -1.54 16.27 11.55
N LEU A 12 -0.78 15.36 12.12
CA LEU A 12 -1.33 14.28 12.93
C LEU A 12 -1.38 14.71 14.40
N ARG A 13 -2.48 14.34 15.06
CA ARG A 13 -2.66 14.57 16.49
C ARG A 13 -2.75 13.23 17.20
N ARG A 14 -1.81 12.96 18.11
CA ARG A 14 -1.83 11.78 19.00
C ARG A 14 -1.72 12.26 20.43
N LYS A 15 -2.78 12.09 21.22
CA LYS A 15 -2.88 12.63 22.58
C LYS A 15 -2.46 14.10 22.58
N ASP A 16 -1.41 14.46 23.33
CA ASP A 16 -0.93 15.84 23.47
C ASP A 16 0.11 16.26 22.41
N LYS A 17 0.50 15.33 21.51
CA LYS A 17 1.52 15.59 20.49
C LYS A 17 0.89 15.92 19.14
N LYS A 18 1.26 17.07 18.59
CA LYS A 18 0.98 17.46 17.20
C LYS A 18 2.26 17.24 16.38
N THR A 19 2.15 16.53 15.26
CA THR A 19 3.27 16.29 14.34
C THR A 19 2.86 16.75 12.95
N LEU A 20 3.48 17.79 12.44
CA LEU A 20 3.34 18.23 11.06
C LEU A 20 4.00 17.17 10.16
N VAL A 21 3.29 16.67 9.17
CA VAL A 21 3.75 15.60 8.27
C VAL A 21 4.00 16.16 6.88
N PHE A 22 3.10 17.00 6.38
CA PHE A 22 3.25 17.65 5.08
C PHE A 22 2.95 19.14 5.17
N GLU A 23 3.76 19.93 4.46
CA GLU A 23 3.60 21.37 4.28
C GLU A 23 3.62 21.70 2.79
N ALA A 24 2.47 22.15 2.26
CA ALA A 24 2.30 22.57 0.88
C ALA A 24 2.67 21.51 -0.20
N ALA A 25 2.54 20.21 0.12
CA ALA A 25 2.89 19.14 -0.81
C ALA A 25 2.01 19.20 -2.08
N SER A 26 2.67 19.26 -3.26
CA SER A 26 1.99 19.34 -4.56
C SER A 26 2.70 18.43 -5.55
N VAL A 27 2.02 17.31 -5.91
CA VAL A 27 2.55 16.31 -6.86
C VAL A 27 1.40 15.66 -7.63
N GLU A 28 1.73 15.07 -8.76
CA GLU A 28 0.80 14.30 -9.58
C GLU A 28 1.37 12.89 -9.87
N PHE A 29 0.57 11.87 -9.55
CA PHE A 29 0.86 10.48 -9.86
C PHE A 29 -0.03 10.04 -11.03
N LEU A 30 0.58 9.69 -12.15
CA LEU A 30 -0.13 9.25 -13.35
C LEU A 30 -0.54 7.78 -13.23
N SER A 31 -1.74 7.42 -13.70
CA SER A 31 -2.27 6.05 -13.62
C SER A 31 -1.72 5.09 -14.68
N ASP A 32 -0.83 5.55 -15.55
CA ASP A 32 -0.07 4.75 -16.53
C ASP A 32 1.40 4.55 -16.13
N ARG A 33 1.74 4.91 -14.88
CA ARG A 33 3.10 4.87 -14.35
C ARG A 33 3.17 4.03 -13.07
N VAL A 34 4.38 3.53 -12.81
CA VAL A 34 4.74 2.94 -11.52
C VAL A 34 5.58 3.97 -10.76
N SER A 35 4.89 4.75 -9.94
CA SER A 35 5.49 5.84 -9.15
C SER A 35 6.05 5.30 -7.85
N GLY A 36 7.35 5.48 -7.62
CA GLY A 36 8.05 5.08 -6.41
C GLY A 36 8.38 6.26 -5.50
N ILE A 37 7.92 6.23 -4.27
CA ILE A 37 8.16 7.28 -3.27
C ILE A 37 9.11 6.74 -2.21
N LEU A 38 10.36 7.23 -2.22
CA LEU A 38 11.33 6.89 -1.19
C LEU A 38 11.15 7.81 0.02
N ALA A 39 11.14 7.22 1.20
CA ALA A 39 11.08 8.00 2.44
C ALA A 39 11.68 7.23 3.62
N ALA A 40 12.33 7.92 4.51
CA ALA A 40 12.85 7.34 5.76
C ALA A 40 11.70 6.77 6.64
N PRO A 41 12.00 5.84 7.56
CA PRO A 41 11.07 5.45 8.60
C PRO A 41 10.54 6.66 9.37
N GLY A 42 9.23 6.71 9.59
CA GLY A 42 8.61 7.84 10.30
C GLY A 42 8.40 9.13 9.49
N ALA A 43 8.89 9.22 8.24
CA ALA A 43 8.75 10.43 7.41
C ALA A 43 7.32 10.67 6.86
N GLY A 44 6.35 9.79 7.16
CA GLY A 44 4.96 10.02 6.77
C GLY A 44 4.46 9.16 5.61
N LYS A 45 5.14 8.07 5.21
CA LYS A 45 4.71 7.13 4.14
C LYS A 45 3.25 6.68 4.29
N THR A 46 2.91 6.10 5.44
CA THR A 46 1.54 5.64 5.70
C THR A 46 0.53 6.79 5.68
N THR A 47 0.91 7.98 6.12
CA THR A 47 0.06 9.16 6.03
C THR A 47 -0.17 9.56 4.57
N ALA A 48 0.89 9.56 3.76
CA ALA A 48 0.79 9.81 2.32
C ALA A 48 -0.08 8.77 1.62
N ALA A 49 0.12 7.47 1.89
CA ALA A 49 -0.71 6.39 1.35
C ALA A 49 -2.20 6.56 1.74
N GLN A 50 -2.48 6.94 2.98
CA GLN A 50 -3.85 7.21 3.44
C GLN A 50 -4.48 8.46 2.81
N LEU A 51 -3.70 9.51 2.56
CA LEU A 51 -4.13 10.69 1.81
C LEU A 51 -4.40 10.32 0.35
N THR A 52 -3.52 9.52 -0.27
CA THR A 52 -3.64 9.01 -1.64
C THR A 52 -4.92 8.21 -1.85
N THR A 53 -5.28 7.34 -0.90
CA THR A 53 -6.47 6.48 -0.98
C THR A 53 -7.76 7.16 -0.50
N GLY A 54 -7.67 8.34 0.12
CA GLY A 54 -8.82 9.05 0.69
C GLY A 54 -9.25 8.56 2.07
N LYS A 55 -8.54 7.61 2.67
CA LYS A 55 -8.76 7.18 4.05
C LYS A 55 -8.50 8.32 5.04
N LEU A 56 -7.61 9.24 4.67
CA LEU A 56 -7.31 10.45 5.42
C LEU A 56 -7.57 11.67 4.54
N ARG A 57 -8.08 12.76 5.14
CA ARG A 57 -8.25 14.05 4.45
C ARG A 57 -7.11 15.00 4.84
N PRO A 58 -6.64 15.85 3.91
CA PRO A 58 -5.71 16.92 4.23
C PRO A 58 -6.38 17.95 5.15
N ASP A 59 -5.57 18.68 5.92
CA ASP A 59 -6.05 19.78 6.76
C ASP A 59 -6.23 21.07 5.93
N ILE A 60 -5.33 21.28 4.95
CA ILE A 60 -5.41 22.36 3.94
C ILE A 60 -5.07 21.73 2.59
N GLY A 61 -5.59 22.32 1.52
CA GLY A 61 -5.42 21.82 0.16
C GLY A 61 -6.37 20.66 -0.18
N ARG A 62 -6.05 19.91 -1.22
CA ARG A 62 -6.89 18.80 -1.67
C ARG A 62 -6.09 17.69 -2.34
N VAL A 63 -6.64 16.47 -2.25
CA VAL A 63 -6.19 15.31 -3.04
C VAL A 63 -7.35 14.90 -3.94
N THR A 64 -7.14 14.99 -5.26
CA THR A 64 -8.11 14.56 -6.27
C THR A 64 -7.69 13.24 -6.88
N ARG A 65 -8.68 12.40 -7.23
CA ARG A 65 -8.51 11.09 -7.86
C ARG A 65 -9.42 11.05 -9.07
N SER A 66 -8.83 10.92 -10.26
CA SER A 66 -9.57 10.78 -11.52
C SER A 66 -9.62 9.34 -12.01
N SER A 67 -9.10 8.39 -11.19
CA SER A 67 -9.07 6.95 -11.46
C SER A 67 -9.60 6.19 -10.25
N LEU A 68 -10.06 4.97 -10.46
CA LEU A 68 -10.44 4.04 -9.40
C LEU A 68 -9.17 3.60 -8.66
N THR A 69 -9.00 4.10 -7.45
CA THR A 69 -7.79 3.89 -6.64
C THR A 69 -8.04 2.83 -5.57
N SER A 70 -7.10 1.91 -5.39
CA SER A 70 -7.21 0.85 -4.38
C SER A 70 -7.14 1.40 -2.96
N PHE A 71 -7.54 0.59 -1.99
CA PHE A 71 -7.08 0.75 -0.61
C PHE A 71 -5.59 0.40 -0.51
N PRO A 72 -4.86 0.80 0.56
CA PRO A 72 -3.44 0.50 0.67
C PRO A 72 -3.18 -1.02 0.70
N VAL A 73 -2.40 -1.52 -0.25
CA VAL A 73 -1.92 -2.90 -0.25
C VAL A 73 -0.99 -3.09 0.93
N GLY A 74 -1.15 -4.18 1.67
CA GLY A 74 -0.39 -4.45 2.89
C GLY A 74 -0.89 -3.71 4.14
N GLY A 75 -1.74 -2.70 3.97
CA GLY A 75 -2.33 -1.93 5.07
C GLY A 75 -3.44 -2.70 5.79
N GLY A 76 -3.33 -2.88 7.11
CA GLY A 76 -4.39 -3.45 7.94
C GLY A 76 -5.64 -2.56 8.01
N GLY A 77 -6.78 -3.14 8.42
CA GLY A 77 -8.00 -2.38 8.76
C GLY A 77 -8.98 -2.16 7.60
N VAL A 78 -8.87 -2.96 6.54
CA VAL A 78 -9.87 -3.04 5.45
C VAL A 78 -10.93 -4.09 5.77
N PHE A 79 -10.55 -5.18 6.45
CA PHE A 79 -11.44 -6.27 6.79
C PHE A 79 -12.00 -6.17 8.20
N ASN A 80 -13.30 -6.46 8.33
CA ASN A 80 -13.95 -6.65 9.61
C ASN A 80 -13.69 -8.07 10.12
N GLY A 81 -13.07 -8.20 11.29
CA GLY A 81 -12.74 -9.49 11.90
C GLY A 81 -13.95 -10.38 12.24
N LEU A 82 -15.13 -9.80 12.44
CA LEU A 82 -16.35 -10.52 12.77
C LEU A 82 -17.05 -11.11 11.54
N LEU A 83 -16.81 -10.54 10.37
CA LEU A 83 -17.32 -11.06 9.12
C LEU A 83 -16.42 -12.18 8.58
N THR A 84 -16.99 -13.08 7.80
CA THR A 84 -16.24 -14.09 7.07
C THR A 84 -15.39 -13.44 5.97
N GLY A 85 -14.41 -14.18 5.42
CA GLY A 85 -13.64 -13.71 4.26
C GLY A 85 -14.55 -13.39 3.08
N ARG A 86 -15.53 -14.25 2.80
CA ARG A 86 -16.51 -14.07 1.72
C ARG A 86 -17.36 -12.81 1.92
N GLU A 87 -17.85 -12.56 3.12
CA GLU A 87 -18.64 -11.36 3.42
C GLU A 87 -17.79 -10.09 3.30
N ASN A 88 -16.54 -10.11 3.76
CA ASN A 88 -15.61 -9.01 3.57
C ASN A 88 -15.37 -8.71 2.08
N LEU A 89 -15.13 -9.74 1.25
CA LEU A 89 -15.00 -9.58 -0.20
C LEU A 89 -16.26 -9.01 -0.83
N ALA A 90 -17.42 -9.58 -0.50
CA ALA A 90 -18.69 -9.10 -1.02
C ALA A 90 -18.97 -7.64 -0.65
N PHE A 91 -18.58 -7.23 0.56
CA PHE A 91 -18.67 -5.84 0.98
C PHE A 91 -17.76 -4.93 0.14
N LEU A 92 -16.48 -5.30 -0.01
CA LEU A 92 -15.53 -4.52 -0.83
C LEU A 92 -16.00 -4.41 -2.27
N CYS A 93 -16.43 -5.50 -2.88
CA CYS A 93 -16.93 -5.49 -4.26
C CYS A 93 -18.10 -4.50 -4.41
N ARG A 94 -19.04 -4.50 -3.47
CA ARG A 94 -20.19 -3.56 -3.49
C ARG A 94 -19.75 -2.11 -3.33
N VAL A 95 -18.77 -1.83 -2.46
CA VAL A 95 -18.23 -0.48 -2.26
C VAL A 95 -17.62 0.06 -3.56
N PHE A 96 -16.93 -0.80 -4.32
CA PHE A 96 -16.27 -0.42 -5.57
C PHE A 96 -17.12 -0.66 -6.82
N GLY A 97 -18.35 -1.16 -6.70
CA GLY A 97 -19.29 -1.35 -7.81
C GLY A 97 -19.05 -2.61 -8.65
N PHE A 98 -18.41 -3.64 -8.09
CA PHE A 98 -18.12 -4.91 -8.76
C PHE A 98 -19.06 -6.05 -8.34
N ASP A 99 -19.27 -7.02 -9.25
CA ASP A 99 -19.91 -8.30 -8.89
C ASP A 99 -18.95 -9.12 -8.00
N PRO A 100 -19.38 -9.53 -6.80
CA PRO A 100 -18.54 -10.33 -5.91
C PRO A 100 -18.25 -11.75 -6.42
N LYS A 101 -19.12 -12.34 -7.25
CA LYS A 101 -19.00 -13.75 -7.66
C LYS A 101 -17.66 -14.09 -8.35
N PRO A 102 -17.25 -13.39 -9.44
CA PRO A 102 -15.98 -13.68 -10.09
C PRO A 102 -14.78 -13.38 -9.20
N ILE A 103 -14.87 -12.34 -8.36
CA ILE A 103 -13.79 -11.92 -7.45
C ILE A 103 -13.59 -12.96 -6.34
N VAL A 104 -14.67 -13.44 -5.73
CA VAL A 104 -14.60 -14.52 -4.71
C VAL A 104 -14.02 -15.79 -5.31
N ARG A 105 -14.43 -16.15 -6.54
CA ARG A 105 -13.88 -17.32 -7.23
C ARG A 105 -12.36 -17.17 -7.46
N PHE A 106 -11.93 -16.03 -7.99
CA PHE A 106 -10.49 -15.75 -8.18
C PHE A 106 -9.72 -15.87 -6.87
N VAL A 107 -10.22 -15.28 -5.76
CA VAL A 107 -9.54 -15.34 -4.47
C VAL A 107 -9.45 -16.78 -3.96
N LEU A 108 -10.51 -17.59 -4.11
CA LEU A 108 -10.49 -19.00 -3.71
C LEU A 108 -9.45 -19.80 -4.52
N ASP A 109 -9.44 -19.64 -5.84
CA ASP A 109 -8.55 -20.35 -6.74
C ASP A 109 -7.08 -19.96 -6.51
N PHE A 110 -6.82 -18.64 -6.27
CA PHE A 110 -5.47 -18.10 -6.07
C PHE A 110 -4.88 -18.43 -4.69
N THR A 111 -5.70 -18.43 -3.63
CA THR A 111 -5.22 -18.56 -2.25
C THR A 111 -5.28 -19.98 -1.70
N GLU A 112 -6.08 -20.84 -2.33
CA GLU A 112 -6.38 -22.19 -1.84
C GLU A 112 -6.94 -22.23 -0.41
N LEU A 113 -7.61 -21.14 0.02
CA LEU A 113 -8.18 -21.06 1.38
C LEU A 113 -9.35 -22.03 1.62
N GLY A 114 -9.96 -22.55 0.54
CA GLY A 114 -11.07 -23.49 0.64
C GLY A 114 -12.17 -23.01 1.60
N MET A 115 -12.62 -23.87 2.51
CA MET A 115 -13.68 -23.56 3.47
C MET A 115 -13.30 -22.51 4.52
N THR A 116 -12.02 -22.15 4.63
CA THR A 116 -11.60 -21.09 5.55
C THR A 116 -12.22 -19.75 5.19
N ILE A 117 -12.52 -19.51 3.90
CA ILE A 117 -13.16 -18.27 3.45
C ILE A 117 -14.51 -17.99 4.14
N ASP A 118 -15.19 -19.04 4.60
CA ASP A 118 -16.50 -18.96 5.27
C ASP A 118 -16.40 -18.89 6.80
N LYS A 119 -15.17 -18.83 7.36
CA LYS A 119 -14.93 -18.57 8.79
C LYS A 119 -14.77 -17.07 9.07
N PRO A 120 -15.06 -16.60 10.29
CA PRO A 120 -14.80 -15.22 10.70
C PRO A 120 -13.32 -14.85 10.51
N PHE A 121 -13.03 -13.71 9.90
CA PHE A 121 -11.66 -13.30 9.53
C PHE A 121 -10.73 -13.19 10.75
N LYS A 122 -11.26 -12.89 11.94
CA LYS A 122 -10.48 -12.89 13.19
C LYS A 122 -9.87 -14.24 13.53
N THR A 123 -10.43 -15.35 13.04
CA THR A 123 -9.96 -16.72 13.30
C THR A 123 -8.87 -17.19 12.34
N TYR A 124 -8.58 -16.41 11.28
CA TYR A 124 -7.53 -16.74 10.33
C TYR A 124 -6.17 -16.67 11.00
N ASN A 125 -5.30 -17.61 10.69
CA ASN A 125 -3.89 -17.53 11.05
C ASN A 125 -3.18 -16.45 10.22
N ARG A 126 -1.90 -16.20 10.49
CA ARG A 126 -1.12 -15.14 9.83
C ARG A 126 -1.00 -15.35 8.32
N ASP A 127 -0.76 -16.58 7.88
CA ASP A 127 -0.60 -16.90 6.46
C ASP A 127 -1.93 -16.74 5.71
N GLU A 128 -3.01 -17.30 6.24
CA GLU A 128 -4.36 -17.15 5.68
C GLU A 128 -4.78 -15.68 5.57
N ARG A 129 -4.46 -14.86 6.58
CA ARG A 129 -4.71 -13.41 6.52
C ARG A 129 -3.91 -12.74 5.41
N THR A 130 -2.62 -13.07 5.29
CA THR A 130 -1.76 -12.52 4.26
C THR A 130 -2.27 -12.88 2.87
N LYS A 131 -2.60 -14.16 2.63
CA LYS A 131 -3.17 -14.66 1.38
C LYS A 131 -4.47 -13.93 1.04
N MET A 132 -5.40 -13.88 1.99
CA MET A 132 -6.70 -13.24 1.81
C MET A 132 -6.58 -11.75 1.49
N MET A 133 -5.78 -11.01 2.25
CA MET A 133 -5.59 -9.56 2.07
C MET A 133 -4.94 -9.23 0.73
N PHE A 134 -3.90 -9.97 0.36
CA PHE A 134 -3.20 -9.80 -0.90
C PHE A 134 -4.13 -10.08 -2.08
N ALA A 135 -4.71 -11.28 -2.15
CA ALA A 135 -5.56 -11.69 -3.24
C ALA A 135 -6.79 -10.77 -3.40
N SER A 136 -7.39 -10.31 -2.30
CA SER A 136 -8.55 -9.40 -2.35
C SER A 136 -8.21 -8.06 -2.99
N CYS A 137 -7.01 -7.53 -2.75
CA CYS A 137 -6.61 -6.27 -3.37
C CYS A 137 -6.42 -6.41 -4.88
N TYR A 138 -5.73 -7.47 -5.30
CA TYR A 138 -5.41 -7.66 -6.73
C TYR A 138 -6.52 -8.34 -7.53
N ALA A 139 -7.54 -8.93 -6.87
CA ALA A 139 -8.73 -9.44 -7.53
C ALA A 139 -9.63 -8.31 -8.08
N ILE A 140 -9.66 -7.17 -7.39
CA ILE A 140 -10.43 -6.00 -7.82
C ILE A 140 -9.61 -5.23 -8.87
N PRO A 141 -10.15 -5.00 -10.08
CA PRO A 141 -9.42 -4.32 -11.15
C PRO A 141 -9.40 -2.80 -10.94
N PHE A 142 -8.50 -2.32 -10.09
CA PHE A 142 -8.26 -0.90 -9.90
C PHE A 142 -7.44 -0.31 -11.06
N ASP A 143 -7.67 0.97 -11.38
CA ASP A 143 -6.83 1.72 -12.32
C ASP A 143 -5.49 2.11 -11.69
N THR A 144 -5.46 2.27 -10.36
CA THR A 144 -4.26 2.65 -9.60
C THR A 144 -4.19 1.87 -8.28
N TYR A 145 -3.11 1.15 -8.06
CA TYR A 145 -2.82 0.45 -6.81
C TYR A 145 -1.92 1.29 -5.92
N VAL A 146 -2.27 1.41 -4.64
CA VAL A 146 -1.47 2.12 -3.64
C VAL A 146 -0.82 1.10 -2.72
N VAL A 147 0.51 1.14 -2.63
CA VAL A 147 1.32 0.20 -1.85
C VAL A 147 1.99 0.93 -0.69
N ASP A 148 1.79 0.45 0.53
CA ASP A 148 2.44 0.96 1.74
C ASP A 148 3.43 -0.09 2.25
N GLU A 149 4.71 0.05 1.87
CA GLU A 149 5.86 -0.83 2.13
C GLU A 149 5.79 -2.20 1.44
N SER A 150 4.76 -2.98 1.62
CA SER A 150 4.70 -4.37 1.17
C SER A 150 3.96 -4.53 -0.16
N LEU A 151 4.72 -4.65 -1.25
CA LEU A 151 4.18 -4.91 -2.59
C LEU A 151 3.74 -6.35 -2.77
N ILE A 152 4.52 -7.31 -2.25
CA ILE A 152 4.35 -8.75 -2.45
C ILE A 152 4.14 -9.42 -1.11
N GLY A 153 3.09 -10.22 -1.00
CA GLY A 153 2.75 -10.97 0.20
C GLY A 153 3.28 -12.40 0.20
N GLY A 154 3.15 -13.09 1.35
CA GLY A 154 3.38 -14.52 1.47
C GLY A 154 4.84 -14.96 1.47
N ARG A 155 5.03 -16.29 1.40
CA ARG A 155 6.33 -16.97 1.42
C ARG A 155 6.32 -18.12 0.40
N GLY A 156 7.51 -18.62 0.01
CA GLY A 156 7.66 -19.75 -0.89
C GLY A 156 6.93 -19.55 -2.22
N SER A 157 6.38 -20.61 -2.78
CA SER A 157 5.67 -20.60 -4.07
C SER A 157 4.52 -19.60 -4.13
N PHE A 158 3.82 -19.36 -3.03
CA PHE A 158 2.77 -18.33 -2.99
C PHE A 158 3.33 -16.92 -3.22
N ARG A 159 4.53 -16.63 -2.74
CA ARG A 159 5.20 -15.36 -3.00
C ARG A 159 5.50 -15.17 -4.49
N ASP A 160 5.95 -16.24 -5.16
CA ASP A 160 6.27 -16.21 -6.59
C ASP A 160 5.00 -15.95 -7.42
N MET A 161 3.90 -16.62 -7.09
CA MET A 161 2.57 -16.35 -7.68
C MET A 161 2.11 -14.92 -7.44
N CYS A 162 2.35 -14.38 -6.25
CA CYS A 162 2.05 -12.98 -5.94
C CYS A 162 2.86 -12.01 -6.80
N GLU A 163 4.15 -12.28 -7.01
CA GLU A 163 5.01 -11.45 -7.85
C GLU A 163 4.55 -11.47 -9.31
N GLU A 164 4.23 -12.63 -9.87
CA GLU A 164 3.68 -12.75 -11.23
C GLU A 164 2.39 -11.95 -11.40
N LEU A 165 1.46 -12.07 -10.45
CA LEU A 165 0.20 -11.32 -10.48
C LEU A 165 0.43 -9.81 -10.42
N VAL A 166 1.36 -9.34 -9.59
CA VAL A 166 1.70 -7.91 -9.49
C VAL A 166 2.29 -7.41 -10.80
N LEU A 167 3.26 -8.14 -11.38
CA LEU A 167 3.89 -7.78 -12.65
C LEU A 167 2.87 -7.74 -13.79
N ASP A 168 1.89 -8.65 -13.80
CA ASP A 168 0.81 -8.62 -14.77
C ASP A 168 -0.10 -7.40 -14.60
N ARG A 169 -0.46 -7.05 -13.37
CA ARG A 169 -1.23 -5.84 -13.08
C ARG A 169 -0.49 -4.55 -13.45
N MET A 170 0.83 -4.51 -13.29
CA MET A 170 1.66 -3.35 -13.69
C MET A 170 1.64 -3.06 -15.19
N LYS A 171 1.23 -4.03 -16.04
CA LYS A 171 1.08 -3.82 -17.49
C LYS A 171 -0.17 -3.01 -17.83
N THR A 172 -1.18 -3.00 -16.96
CA THR A 172 -2.52 -2.46 -17.26
C THR A 172 -3.00 -1.40 -16.28
N ALA A 173 -2.33 -1.23 -15.14
CA ALA A 173 -2.69 -0.30 -14.08
C ALA A 173 -1.48 0.46 -13.56
N GLY A 174 -1.70 1.67 -13.04
CA GLY A 174 -0.68 2.43 -12.34
C GLY A 174 -0.43 1.93 -10.91
N PHE A 175 0.75 2.25 -10.40
CA PHE A 175 1.12 1.96 -9.02
C PHE A 175 1.71 3.18 -8.35
N ILE A 176 1.35 3.39 -7.09
CA ILE A 176 1.92 4.41 -6.21
C ILE A 176 2.51 3.68 -5.01
N MET A 177 3.84 3.54 -4.98
CA MET A 177 4.56 2.70 -4.03
C MET A 177 5.34 3.57 -3.04
N PHE A 178 4.96 3.51 -1.77
CA PHE A 178 5.68 4.13 -0.67
C PHE A 178 6.62 3.10 -0.04
N SER A 179 7.92 3.35 -0.04
CA SER A 179 8.90 2.41 0.50
C SER A 179 10.09 3.11 1.16
N SER A 180 10.70 2.45 2.13
CA SER A 180 12.01 2.82 2.69
C SER A 180 13.18 2.13 1.98
N SER A 181 12.90 1.18 1.09
CA SER A 181 13.92 0.42 0.35
C SER A 181 14.18 0.98 -1.05
N PRO A 182 15.34 1.59 -1.30
CA PRO A 182 15.74 2.01 -2.65
C PRO A 182 15.77 0.86 -3.64
N ARG A 183 16.17 -0.33 -3.19
CA ARG A 183 16.27 -1.54 -4.02
C ARG A 183 14.91 -1.94 -4.62
N VAL A 184 13.85 -1.88 -3.81
CA VAL A 184 12.49 -2.20 -4.27
C VAL A 184 12.03 -1.20 -5.32
N LEU A 185 12.23 0.09 -5.06
CA LEU A 185 11.80 1.14 -6.00
C LEU A 185 12.59 1.11 -7.32
N LYS A 186 13.89 0.84 -7.29
CA LYS A 186 14.71 0.66 -8.50
C LYS A 186 14.24 -0.50 -9.37
N ARG A 187 13.70 -1.56 -8.74
CA ARG A 187 13.27 -2.76 -9.47
C ARG A 187 11.96 -2.57 -10.23
N TYR A 188 11.02 -1.80 -9.66
CA TYR A 188 9.65 -1.76 -10.17
C TYR A 188 9.21 -0.41 -10.71
N CYS A 189 9.82 0.70 -10.27
CA CYS A 189 9.31 2.04 -10.54
C CYS A 189 10.00 2.70 -11.72
N ASN A 190 9.23 3.49 -12.48
CA ASN A 190 9.71 4.28 -13.63
C ASN A 190 9.49 5.78 -13.46
N GLN A 191 8.88 6.20 -12.36
CA GLN A 191 8.76 7.58 -11.91
C GLN A 191 9.12 7.65 -10.43
N HIS A 192 9.90 8.66 -10.01
CA HIS A 192 10.51 8.66 -8.69
C HIS A 192 10.18 9.92 -7.91
N PHE A 193 9.88 9.75 -6.64
CA PHE A 193 9.58 10.81 -5.69
C PHE A 193 10.32 10.58 -4.38
N VAL A 194 10.43 11.63 -3.59
CA VAL A 194 10.99 11.59 -2.24
C VAL A 194 10.06 12.29 -1.26
N ILE A 195 9.93 11.73 -0.05
CA ILE A 195 9.42 12.48 1.10
C ILE A 195 10.63 12.88 1.92
N ASP A 196 10.97 14.15 1.90
CA ASP A 196 12.02 14.74 2.70
C ASP A 196 11.49 15.92 3.52
N LYS A 197 12.05 16.13 4.72
CA LYS A 197 11.60 17.17 5.65
C LYS A 197 10.08 17.18 5.79
N LEU A 198 9.35 18.07 5.15
CA LEU A 198 7.89 18.16 5.17
C LEU A 198 7.30 18.18 3.77
N GLY A 199 8.13 17.89 2.77
CA GLY A 199 7.79 17.95 1.36
C GLY A 199 7.62 16.57 0.72
N LEU A 200 6.93 16.56 -0.41
CA LEU A 200 6.83 15.43 -1.33
C LEU A 200 7.15 15.96 -2.72
N HIS A 201 8.25 15.50 -3.29
CA HIS A 201 8.82 16.05 -4.51
C HIS A 201 9.13 14.97 -5.53
N GLU A 202 8.96 15.27 -6.81
CA GLU A 202 9.46 14.44 -7.89
C GLU A 202 10.98 14.61 -8.04
N VAL A 203 11.67 13.53 -8.35
CA VAL A 203 13.13 13.48 -8.53
C VAL A 203 13.50 12.64 -9.73
N GLU A 204 14.68 12.86 -10.30
CA GLU A 204 15.13 12.17 -11.51
C GLU A 204 15.35 10.66 -11.31
N SER A 205 15.76 10.25 -10.09
CA SER A 205 16.05 8.85 -9.80
C SER A 205 15.93 8.51 -8.31
N VAL A 206 15.87 7.21 -8.03
CA VAL A 206 15.93 6.68 -6.64
C VAL A 206 17.25 7.05 -5.96
N ASP A 207 18.35 7.17 -6.70
CA ASP A 207 19.64 7.54 -6.13
C ASP A 207 19.66 8.99 -5.66
N VAL A 208 19.05 9.89 -6.43
CA VAL A 208 18.84 11.28 -6.02
C VAL A 208 17.96 11.35 -4.77
N ALA A 209 16.87 10.58 -4.75
CA ALA A 209 15.99 10.48 -3.58
C ALA A 209 16.76 10.00 -2.34
N ALA A 210 17.60 8.97 -2.48
CA ALA A 210 18.39 8.43 -1.38
C ALA A 210 19.44 9.42 -0.86
N ALA A 211 20.07 10.18 -1.74
CA ALA A 211 21.03 11.23 -1.37
C ALA A 211 20.36 12.35 -0.57
N LEU A 212 19.13 12.76 -0.92
CA LEU A 212 18.36 13.78 -0.21
C LEU A 212 17.97 13.35 1.21
N ILE A 213 17.64 12.07 1.41
CA ILE A 213 17.30 11.51 2.72
C ILE A 213 18.55 11.31 3.58
N GLY A 214 19.67 10.90 2.97
CA GLY A 214 20.89 10.48 3.62
C GLY A 214 20.89 8.98 3.97
N GLU A 215 21.97 8.29 3.61
CA GLU A 215 22.10 6.84 3.75
C GLU A 215 21.89 6.31 5.17
N LYS A 216 22.31 7.08 6.19
CA LYS A 216 22.17 6.68 7.60
C LYS A 216 20.69 6.53 8.01
N GLN A 217 19.83 7.44 7.55
CA GLN A 217 18.39 7.41 7.87
C GLN A 217 17.64 6.26 7.17
N LEU A 218 18.17 5.77 6.05
CA LEU A 218 17.59 4.63 5.34
C LEU A 218 18.00 3.29 5.96
N ARG A 219 19.22 3.17 6.50
CA ARG A 219 19.74 1.95 7.14
C ARG A 219 19.06 1.62 8.46
N ASP A 220 18.67 2.62 9.23
CA ASP A 220 17.92 2.43 10.50
C ASP A 220 16.53 1.80 10.28
N GLY A 221 16.05 1.71 9.03
CA GLY A 221 14.77 1.10 8.64
C GLY A 221 14.86 -0.36 8.18
N ASP A 222 16.00 -0.80 7.69
CA ASP A 222 16.19 -2.16 7.16
C ASP A 222 16.33 -3.20 8.29
N GLY A 223 16.71 -2.76 9.49
CA GLY A 223 16.86 -3.61 10.69
C GLY A 223 15.55 -4.02 11.37
N SER A 224 14.40 -3.46 11.00
CA SER A 224 13.12 -3.73 11.67
C SER A 224 12.24 -4.79 10.98
N THR A 225 12.66 -5.30 9.81
CA THR A 225 11.90 -6.31 9.06
C THR A 225 12.38 -7.74 9.27
N GLU A 226 13.56 -7.94 9.90
CA GLU A 226 14.08 -9.28 10.20
C GLU A 226 13.90 -9.74 11.67
N ALA A 227 13.47 -8.87 12.56
CA ALA A 227 13.37 -9.14 14.01
C ALA A 227 11.95 -9.33 14.52
N VAL A 228 11.12 -10.21 13.88
CA VAL A 228 9.97 -10.85 14.53
C VAL A 228 9.89 -12.30 14.10
N ALA A 229 10.92 -13.04 14.43
CA ALA A 229 10.92 -14.50 14.46
C ALA A 229 11.94 -14.91 15.52
N ASP A 230 11.61 -14.75 16.78
CA ASP A 230 11.91 -15.73 17.83
C ASP A 230 11.48 -15.18 19.20
N GLY A 231 10.84 -16.02 19.95
CA GLY A 231 10.50 -15.75 21.35
C GLY A 231 9.03 -15.97 21.61
N GLY A 232 8.58 -17.04 22.15
CA GLY A 232 9.11 -18.07 22.97
C GLY A 232 7.98 -18.47 23.89
N ASP A 233 7.77 -19.75 24.01
CA ASP A 233 6.88 -20.36 25.01
C ASP A 233 7.08 -19.78 26.42
N ALA A 234 6.00 -19.41 27.06
CA ALA A 234 5.74 -19.63 28.49
C ALA A 234 4.26 -19.38 28.79
#